data_24697339f73c4ad815bb65764e79125e
#
_entry.id   24697339f73c4ad815bb65764e79125e
#
_cell.length_a   1.000
_cell.length_b   1.000
_cell.length_c   1.000
_cell.angle_alpha   90.00
_cell.angle_beta   90.00
_cell.angle_gamma   90.00
#
_symmetry.space_group_name_H-M   'P 1'
#
loop_
_entity.id
_entity.type
_entity.pdbx_description
1 polymer ?
#
loop_
_entity_poly.entity_id
_entity_poly.type
_entity_poly.pdbx_seq_one_letter_code
_entity_poly.pdbx_strand_id
1 'polypeptide(L)'
;MNLKLESPVLALEAGQVLTLDDARGTRIQPRQGSVWITEEGEAQDFIVEAGQACVVKRQGRTLVQALVDSRVAFRDEAWPRAAGELLGEERLLETRFRLQRHFGV
;
A
#
# COMPACT_ATOMS: atom_id res chain seq x y z
N MET A 1 -2.10 -20.85 11.86
CA MET A 1 -1.81 -20.35 11.37
C MET A 1 -1.68 -19.17 11.23
N ASN A 2 -1.25 -18.70 10.70
CA ASN A 2 -0.85 -17.44 10.69
C ASN A 2 -1.11 -16.65 9.53
N LEU A 3 -2.19 -16.94 8.85
CA LEU A 3 -2.53 -16.19 7.69
C LEU A 3 -2.73 -14.77 7.99
N LYS A 4 -3.25 -14.47 9.13
CA LYS A 4 -3.51 -13.08 9.39
C LYS A 4 -2.26 -12.33 9.66
N LEU A 5 -1.15 -12.98 9.78
CA LEU A 5 0.09 -12.28 9.93
C LEU A 5 0.72 -11.93 8.60
N GLU A 6 0.19 -12.44 7.53
CA GLU A 6 0.74 -12.14 6.24
C GLU A 6 0.17 -10.86 5.70
N SER A 7 0.98 -10.10 5.04
CA SER A 7 0.52 -8.85 4.45
C SER A 7 -0.33 -9.13 3.25
N PRO A 8 -1.40 -8.39 3.06
CA PRO A 8 -2.17 -8.52 1.84
C PRO A 8 -1.31 -8.14 0.65
N VAL A 9 -1.50 -8.86 -0.43
CA VAL A 9 -0.77 -8.60 -1.66
C VAL A 9 -1.80 -8.35 -2.75
N LEU A 10 -1.69 -7.20 -3.39
CA LEU A 10 -2.59 -6.82 -4.45
C LEU A 10 -1.88 -6.85 -5.78
N ALA A 11 -2.58 -7.35 -6.78
CA ALA A 11 -2.08 -7.31 -8.14
C ALA A 11 -2.59 -6.05 -8.79
N LEU A 12 -1.69 -5.26 -9.33
CA LEU A 12 -2.04 -4.02 -10.01
C LEU A 12 -1.54 -4.10 -11.43
N GLU A 13 -2.39 -3.76 -12.36
CA GLU A 13 -1.99 -3.69 -13.76
C GLU A 13 -1.28 -2.37 -14.00
N ALA A 14 -0.44 -2.35 -15.00
CA ALA A 14 0.30 -1.14 -15.36
C ALA A 14 -0.69 0.02 -15.51
N GLY A 15 -0.39 1.12 -14.87
CA GLY A 15 -1.22 2.32 -14.93
C GLY A 15 -2.34 2.37 -13.92
N GLN A 16 -2.60 1.29 -13.22
CA GLN A 16 -3.68 1.26 -12.25
C GLN A 16 -3.25 2.00 -10.98
N VAL A 17 -4.17 2.73 -10.39
CA VAL A 17 -3.87 3.54 -9.22
C VAL A 17 -4.67 3.03 -8.04
N LEU A 18 -3.99 2.80 -6.94
CA LEU A 18 -4.62 2.43 -5.70
C LEU A 18 -4.55 3.63 -4.78
N THR A 19 -5.67 4.01 -4.21
CA THR A 19 -5.74 5.12 -3.28
C THR A 19 -5.82 4.58 -1.86
N LEU A 20 -4.93 5.06 -1.01
CA LEU A 20 -4.95 4.72 0.39
C LEU A 20 -5.34 5.96 1.17
N ASP A 21 -6.31 5.82 2.07
CA ASP A 21 -6.69 6.92 2.92
C ASP A 21 -6.15 6.65 4.30
N ASP A 22 -5.51 7.66 4.87
CA ASP A 22 -5.08 7.57 6.26
C ASP A 22 -4.14 6.38 6.46
N ALA A 23 -3.17 6.26 5.61
CA ALA A 23 -2.30 5.09 5.60
C ALA A 23 -0.96 5.31 6.28
N ARG A 24 -0.87 6.34 7.10
CA ARG A 24 0.38 6.60 7.80
C ARG A 24 0.83 5.36 8.54
N GLY A 25 2.09 4.99 8.36
CA GLY A 25 2.65 3.81 8.99
C GLY A 25 2.51 2.55 8.16
N THR A 26 1.85 2.64 7.02
CA THR A 26 1.73 1.47 6.16
C THR A 26 3.01 1.28 5.37
N ARG A 27 3.51 0.07 5.35
CA ARG A 27 4.69 -0.28 4.59
C ARG A 27 4.23 -0.84 3.25
N ILE A 28 4.72 -0.25 2.18
CA ILE A 28 4.37 -0.63 0.82
C ILE A 28 5.59 -1.30 0.21
N GLN A 29 5.43 -2.54 -0.20
CA GLN A 29 6.56 -3.33 -0.66
C GLN A 29 6.19 -4.13 -1.88
N PRO A 30 6.63 -3.71 -3.07
CA PRO A 30 6.38 -4.51 -4.26
C PRO A 30 7.12 -5.83 -4.18
N ARG A 31 6.42 -6.89 -4.51
CA ARG A 31 7.03 -8.19 -4.65
C ARG A 31 7.47 -8.44 -6.07
N GLN A 32 6.78 -7.80 -7.00
CA GLN A 32 7.11 -7.83 -8.41
C GLN A 32 6.77 -6.48 -8.99
N GLY A 33 7.52 -6.03 -9.95
CA GLY A 33 7.23 -4.79 -10.65
C GLY A 33 7.74 -3.57 -9.91
N SER A 34 7.11 -2.44 -10.18
CA SER A 34 7.48 -1.19 -9.53
C SER A 34 6.28 -0.27 -9.46
N VAL A 35 6.28 0.58 -8.46
CA VAL A 35 5.18 1.51 -8.23
C VAL A 35 5.70 2.89 -7.95
N TRP A 36 4.86 3.87 -8.25
CA TRP A 36 5.12 5.27 -8.01
C TRP A 36 4.21 5.69 -6.87
N ILE A 37 4.77 6.22 -5.82
CA ILE A 37 4.02 6.56 -4.62
C ILE A 37 4.05 8.06 -4.40
N THR A 38 2.87 8.64 -4.26
CA THR A 38 2.71 10.06 -4.00
C THR A 38 1.91 10.22 -2.72
N GLU A 39 2.41 10.99 -1.78
CA GLU A 39 1.71 11.25 -0.53
C GLU A 39 1.22 12.69 -0.55
N GLU A 40 -0.02 12.89 -0.16
CA GLU A 40 -0.59 14.21 -0.09
C GLU A 40 0.19 15.06 0.91
N GLY A 41 0.59 16.23 0.49
CA GLY A 41 1.36 17.09 1.36
C GLY A 41 2.86 16.87 1.30
N GLU A 42 3.29 15.86 0.56
CA GLU A 42 4.70 15.57 0.45
C GLU A 42 5.16 16.03 -0.93
N ALA A 43 6.22 16.82 -0.97
CA ALA A 43 6.69 17.36 -2.24
C ALA A 43 7.38 16.33 -3.10
N GLN A 44 7.88 15.27 -2.50
CA GLN A 44 8.70 14.32 -3.19
C GLN A 44 7.94 13.03 -3.42
N ASP A 45 7.97 12.53 -4.65
CA ASP A 45 7.39 11.25 -4.97
C ASP A 45 8.46 10.18 -4.86
N PHE A 46 8.02 8.94 -4.73
CA PHE A 46 8.95 7.83 -4.60
C PHE A 46 8.65 6.76 -5.62
N ILE A 47 9.68 6.20 -6.20
CA ILE A 47 9.54 5.04 -7.05
C ILE A 47 10.14 3.88 -6.29
N VAL A 48 9.34 2.83 -6.09
CA VAL A 48 9.74 1.70 -5.27
C VAL A 48 9.68 0.46 -6.13
N GLU A 49 10.77 -0.26 -6.18
CA GLU A 49 10.86 -1.46 -7.01
C GLU A 49 10.83 -2.69 -6.15
N ALA A 50 10.68 -3.83 -6.80
CA ALA A 50 10.65 -5.10 -6.09
C ALA A 50 11.90 -5.23 -5.22
N GLY A 51 11.71 -5.61 -3.99
CA GLY A 51 12.79 -5.73 -3.04
C GLY A 51 13.01 -4.48 -2.22
N GLN A 52 12.38 -3.38 -2.59
CA GLN A 52 12.46 -2.15 -1.82
C GLN A 52 11.15 -1.93 -1.10
N ALA A 53 11.12 -0.99 -0.18
CA ALA A 53 9.91 -0.70 0.56
C ALA A 53 9.85 0.77 0.91
N CYS A 54 8.64 1.25 1.11
CA CYS A 54 8.39 2.62 1.49
C CYS A 54 7.34 2.61 2.59
N VAL A 55 7.58 3.36 3.64
CA VAL A 55 6.59 3.49 4.72
C VAL A 55 5.95 4.85 4.58
N VAL A 56 4.63 4.87 4.54
CA VAL A 56 3.89 6.10 4.39
C VAL A 56 4.07 6.95 5.63
N LYS A 57 4.42 8.20 5.44
CA LYS A 57 4.73 9.08 6.55
C LYS A 57 3.65 10.09 6.84
N ARG A 58 2.78 10.37 5.90
CA ARG A 58 1.78 11.40 6.06
C ARG A 58 0.40 10.81 6.26
N GLN A 59 -0.40 11.49 7.03
CA GLN A 59 -1.80 11.19 7.03
C GLN A 59 -2.38 11.83 5.79
N GLY A 60 -3.51 11.45 5.40
CA GLY A 60 -4.11 11.98 4.21
C GLY A 60 -4.04 10.93 3.15
N ARG A 61 -4.08 11.37 1.92
CA ARG A 61 -4.21 10.44 0.81
C ARG A 61 -2.85 10.03 0.26
N THR A 62 -2.70 8.76 -0.01
CA THR A 62 -1.51 8.24 -0.67
C THR A 62 -1.96 7.55 -1.93
N LEU A 63 -1.29 7.83 -3.03
CA LEU A 63 -1.58 7.17 -4.29
C LEU A 63 -0.43 6.23 -4.62
N VAL A 64 -0.79 5.03 -5.04
CA VAL A 64 0.18 4.04 -5.45
C VAL A 64 -0.15 3.66 -6.87
N GLN A 65 0.67 4.04 -7.82
CA GLN A 65 0.42 3.75 -9.22
C GLN A 65 1.40 2.71 -9.72
N ALA A 66 0.88 1.67 -10.33
CA ALA A 66 1.74 0.64 -10.89
C ALA A 66 2.35 1.16 -12.18
N LEU A 67 3.67 1.12 -12.26
CA LEU A 67 4.36 1.53 -13.47
C LEU A 67 4.39 0.41 -14.49
N VAL A 68 4.38 -0.81 -14.00
CA VAL A 68 4.25 -2.01 -14.81
C VAL A 68 3.34 -2.93 -14.03
N ASP A 69 2.95 -4.05 -14.61
CA ASP A 69 2.16 -5.02 -13.87
C ASP A 69 2.94 -5.38 -12.61
N SER A 70 2.29 -5.27 -11.47
CA SER A 70 2.99 -5.38 -10.21
C SER A 70 2.19 -6.17 -9.19
N ARG A 71 2.89 -6.72 -8.23
CA ARG A 71 2.27 -7.34 -7.07
C ARG A 71 2.85 -6.64 -5.86
N VAL A 72 1.99 -6.07 -5.05
CA VAL A 72 2.42 -5.17 -3.99
C VAL A 72 1.89 -5.63 -2.66
N ALA A 73 2.76 -5.76 -1.69
CA ALA A 73 2.39 -6.13 -0.34
C ALA A 73 2.22 -4.88 0.50
N PHE A 74 1.22 -4.89 1.37
CA PHE A 74 0.96 -3.79 2.27
C PHE A 74 0.94 -4.31 3.69
N ARG A 75 1.60 -3.59 4.58
CA ARG A 75 1.67 -4.01 5.95
C ARG A 75 1.62 -2.78 6.83
N ASP A 76 0.80 -2.81 7.85
CA ASP A 76 0.66 -1.67 8.73
C ASP A 76 1.73 -1.73 9.81
N GLU A 77 2.79 -0.99 9.60
CA GLU A 77 3.92 -1.02 10.52
C GLU A 77 3.58 -0.38 11.85
N ALA A 78 2.62 0.50 11.86
CA ALA A 78 2.23 1.18 13.08
C ALA A 78 1.21 0.41 13.87
N TRP A 79 0.76 -0.72 13.35
CA TRP A 79 -0.30 -1.46 13.98
C TRP A 79 0.18 -2.04 15.29
N PRO A 80 -0.61 -1.92 16.35
CA PRO A 80 -0.19 -2.47 17.62
C PRO A 80 0.02 -3.95 17.51
N ARG A 81 0.88 -4.42 18.33
CA ARG A 81 1.21 -5.82 18.22
C ARG A 81 0.31 -6.69 19.05
N ALA A 82 -0.72 -6.15 19.64
CA ALA A 82 -1.60 -6.94 20.47
C ALA A 82 -2.29 -7.97 19.62
N ALA A 83 -2.28 -9.20 20.07
CA ALA A 83 -2.81 -10.28 19.28
C ALA A 83 -4.27 -10.09 18.97
N GLY A 84 -5.01 -9.54 19.87
CA GLY A 84 -6.43 -9.42 19.65
C GLY A 84 -6.80 -8.46 18.57
N GLU A 85 -5.84 -7.72 18.09
CA GLU A 85 -6.13 -6.75 17.06
C GLU A 85 -5.82 -7.23 15.69
N LEU A 86 -5.29 -8.41 15.54
CA LEU A 86 -4.92 -8.88 14.24
C LEU A 86 -6.11 -9.02 13.31
N LEU A 87 -7.23 -9.40 13.86
CA LEU A 87 -8.42 -9.51 13.02
C LEU A 87 -8.85 -8.16 12.51
N GLY A 88 -8.70 -7.14 13.33
CA GLY A 88 -9.08 -5.82 12.91
C GLY A 88 -8.13 -5.27 11.87
N GLU A 89 -6.91 -5.74 11.89
CA GLU A 89 -5.91 -5.24 10.97
C GLU A 89 -6.30 -5.43 9.52
N GLU A 90 -6.70 -6.63 9.17
CA GLU A 90 -7.12 -6.88 7.81
C GLU A 90 -8.26 -5.99 7.40
N ARG A 91 -9.21 -5.85 8.31
CA ARG A 91 -10.35 -5.05 8.01
C ARG A 91 -10.00 -3.60 7.82
N LEU A 92 -9.07 -3.11 8.62
CA LEU A 92 -8.65 -1.73 8.47
C LEU A 92 -7.98 -1.49 7.15
N LEU A 93 -7.13 -2.42 6.72
CA LEU A 93 -6.47 -2.26 5.44
C LEU A 93 -7.48 -2.21 4.32
N GLU A 94 -8.49 -3.06 4.39
CA GLU A 94 -9.49 -3.05 3.34
C GLU A 94 -10.26 -1.75 3.29
N THR A 95 -10.55 -1.18 4.42
CA THR A 95 -11.32 0.05 4.41
C THR A 95 -10.49 1.24 3.98
N ARG A 96 -9.19 1.15 4.09
CA ARG A 96 -8.34 2.24 3.67
C ARG A 96 -8.06 2.21 2.18
N PHE A 97 -8.22 1.07 1.55
CA PHE A 97 -7.85 0.91 0.16
C PHE A 97 -9.01 1.24 -0.74
N ARG A 98 -8.74 1.99 -1.78
CA ARG A 98 -9.72 2.24 -2.82
C ARG A 98 -9.02 2.11 -4.13
N LEU A 99 -9.35 1.07 -4.85
CA LEU A 99 -8.72 0.80 -6.12
C LEU A 99 -9.41 1.59 -7.22
N GLN A 100 -8.67 2.40 -7.92
CA GLN A 100 -9.19 3.17 -9.02
C GLN A 100 -8.68 2.62 -10.31
N ARG A 101 -9.57 2.41 -11.23
CA ARG A 101 -9.17 1.97 -12.53
C ARG A 101 -9.11 3.17 -13.40
N HIS A 102 -7.92 3.74 -13.46
CA HIS A 102 -7.77 4.95 -14.14
C HIS A 102 -6.68 4.76 -15.09
N PHE A 103 -6.93 4.63 -16.28
CA PHE A 103 -5.90 4.33 -17.20
C PHE A 103 -5.61 5.50 -18.03
N GLY A 104 -4.86 6.34 -17.50
CA GLY A 104 -4.31 7.33 -18.21
C GLY A 104 -5.06 7.93 -19.19
N VAL A 105 -5.94 8.05 -19.14
CA VAL A 105 -6.51 8.66 -20.01
C VAL A 105 -6.43 9.69 -20.03
#